data_f2720bda8fab15d0c33bb5a2d93bd52b
#
_entry.id   f2720bda8fab15d0c33bb5a2d93bd52b
#
_cell.length_a   1.000
_cell.length_b   1.000
_cell.length_c   1.000
_cell.angle_alpha   90.00
_cell.angle_beta   90.00
_cell.angle_gamma   90.00
#
_symmetry.space_group_name_H-M   'P 1'
#
loop_
_entity.id
_entity.type
_entity.pdbx_description
1 polymer ?
#
loop_
_entity_poly.entity_id
_entity_poly.type
_entity_poly.pdbx_seq_one_letter_code
_entity_poly.pdbx_strand_id
1 'polypeptide(L)'
;IGRGTKASHLSYLGDTEIGEDVNIGAGTITCNYDGKGKYKTVIEDGAFIGSDTQLVAPVTIGKGAYIGAGSTITNNVPALSLSLSRVKQKIIDGWALRRGDRRSGRGTPARDNPAEAKREDTRGKKEK
;
A
#
# COMPACT_ATOMS: atom_id res chain seq x y z
N ILE A 1 -15.90 -14.98 -4.81
CA ILE A 1 -15.05 -14.21 -5.76
C ILE A 1 -15.75 -14.23 -7.12
N GLY A 2 -16.04 -13.04 -7.63
CA GLY A 2 -16.75 -12.88 -8.89
C GLY A 2 -15.88 -13.09 -10.12
N ARG A 3 -16.54 -13.07 -11.28
CA ARG A 3 -15.91 -13.28 -12.58
C ARG A 3 -14.85 -12.21 -12.85
N GLY A 4 -13.73 -12.59 -13.45
CA GLY A 4 -12.67 -11.68 -13.86
C GLY A 4 -11.81 -11.14 -12.71
N THR A 5 -12.12 -11.46 -11.47
CA THR A 5 -11.36 -11.04 -10.31
C THR A 5 -10.02 -11.77 -10.23
N LYS A 6 -8.96 -11.02 -9.93
CA LYS A 6 -7.60 -11.53 -9.80
C LYS A 6 -7.11 -11.40 -8.37
N ALA A 7 -6.71 -12.52 -7.79
CA ALA A 7 -6.08 -12.59 -6.46
C ALA A 7 -4.94 -13.61 -6.56
N SER A 8 -3.77 -13.17 -6.99
CA SER A 8 -2.73 -14.06 -7.50
C SER A 8 -1.69 -14.49 -6.46
N HIS A 9 -1.35 -13.66 -5.49
CA HIS A 9 -0.19 -13.93 -4.62
C HIS A 9 -0.45 -13.62 -3.16
N LEU A 10 -0.15 -14.60 -2.28
CA LEU A 10 -0.02 -14.46 -0.83
C LEU A 10 -1.13 -13.60 -0.20
N SER A 11 -2.37 -13.79 -0.61
CA SER A 11 -3.51 -13.08 -0.04
C SER A 11 -4.30 -13.97 0.89
N TYR A 12 -4.76 -13.41 2.01
CA TYR A 12 -5.74 -14.05 2.88
C TYR A 12 -7.09 -13.37 2.73
N LEU A 13 -8.09 -14.11 2.27
CA LEU A 13 -9.41 -13.59 1.97
C LEU A 13 -10.49 -14.35 2.75
N GLY A 14 -10.44 -14.25 4.08
CA GLY A 14 -11.40 -14.89 4.98
C GLY A 14 -12.67 -14.06 5.14
N ASP A 15 -13.82 -14.69 5.19
CA ASP A 15 -15.15 -14.07 5.39
C ASP A 15 -15.33 -12.84 4.48
N THR A 16 -15.07 -12.99 3.18
CA THR A 16 -15.06 -11.90 2.22
C THR A 16 -15.95 -12.19 1.02
N GLU A 17 -16.79 -11.24 0.66
CA GLU A 17 -17.48 -11.22 -0.63
C GLU A 17 -16.73 -10.29 -1.58
N ILE A 18 -16.33 -10.82 -2.72
CA ILE A 18 -15.60 -10.08 -3.76
C ILE A 18 -16.40 -10.13 -5.04
N GLY A 19 -16.68 -8.97 -5.59
CA GLY A 19 -17.41 -8.83 -6.85
C GLY A 19 -16.61 -9.24 -8.07
N GLU A 20 -17.05 -8.75 -9.22
CA GLU A 20 -16.46 -9.02 -10.53
C GLU A 20 -15.36 -7.98 -10.86
N ASP A 21 -14.38 -8.41 -11.65
CA ASP A 21 -13.30 -7.56 -12.16
C ASP A 21 -12.54 -6.78 -11.08
N VAL A 22 -12.40 -7.36 -9.89
CA VAL A 22 -11.63 -6.80 -8.78
C VAL A 22 -10.18 -7.23 -8.90
N ASN A 23 -9.27 -6.33 -8.60
CA ASN A 23 -7.85 -6.66 -8.48
C ASN A 23 -7.45 -6.68 -7.01
N ILE A 24 -7.00 -7.83 -6.54
CA ILE A 24 -6.47 -8.00 -5.19
C ILE A 24 -4.95 -8.05 -5.28
N GLY A 25 -4.29 -7.03 -4.73
CA GLY A 25 -2.83 -6.95 -4.70
C GLY A 25 -2.20 -8.01 -3.80
N ALA A 26 -0.97 -8.38 -4.11
CA ALA A 26 -0.21 -9.36 -3.34
C ALA A 26 -0.08 -8.93 -1.88
N GLY A 27 -0.21 -9.88 -0.96
CA GLY A 27 -0.10 -9.62 0.47
C GLY A 27 -1.33 -8.96 1.10
N THR A 28 -2.44 -8.87 0.38
CA THR A 28 -3.70 -8.35 0.94
C THR A 28 -4.25 -9.31 1.99
N ILE A 29 -4.68 -8.76 3.11
CA ILE A 29 -5.27 -9.54 4.20
C ILE A 29 -6.60 -8.92 4.59
N THR A 30 -7.65 -9.75 4.60
CA THR A 30 -8.92 -9.39 5.23
C THR A 30 -8.87 -9.81 6.69
N CYS A 31 -8.78 -8.84 7.60
CA CYS A 31 -8.73 -9.09 9.04
C CYS A 31 -10.15 -9.34 9.53
N ASN A 32 -10.55 -10.61 9.54
CA ASN A 32 -11.94 -11.01 9.79
C ASN A 32 -12.26 -11.37 11.25
N TYR A 33 -11.23 -11.50 12.09
CA TYR A 33 -11.40 -11.96 13.47
C TYR A 33 -10.78 -10.98 14.46
N ASP A 34 -11.54 -10.57 15.47
CA ASP A 34 -11.10 -9.61 16.49
C ASP A 34 -10.77 -10.23 17.86
N GLY A 35 -10.70 -11.56 17.91
CA GLY A 35 -10.51 -12.30 19.16
C GLY A 35 -11.82 -12.79 19.81
N LYS A 36 -12.96 -12.30 19.36
CA LYS A 36 -14.28 -12.70 19.87
C LYS A 36 -15.24 -13.13 18.78
N GLY A 37 -15.32 -12.38 17.68
CA GLY A 37 -16.23 -12.64 16.59
C GLY A 37 -15.55 -12.51 15.25
N LYS A 38 -16.21 -13.06 14.22
CA LYS A 38 -15.82 -12.93 12.84
C LYS A 38 -16.71 -11.93 12.14
N TYR A 39 -16.11 -11.10 11.31
CA TYR A 39 -16.79 -10.04 10.58
C TYR A 39 -16.48 -10.15 9.09
N LYS A 40 -17.37 -9.59 8.29
CA LYS A 40 -17.31 -9.72 6.84
C LYS A 40 -16.73 -8.49 6.18
N THR A 41 -15.92 -8.73 5.16
CA THR A 41 -15.46 -7.71 4.23
C THR A 41 -16.22 -7.85 2.92
N VAL A 42 -16.68 -6.74 2.37
CA VAL A 42 -17.31 -6.69 1.05
C VAL A 42 -16.48 -5.82 0.13
N ILE A 43 -16.10 -6.36 -1.02
CA ILE A 43 -15.38 -5.64 -2.06
C ILE A 43 -16.24 -5.67 -3.30
N GLU A 44 -16.71 -4.50 -3.71
CA GLU A 44 -17.63 -4.38 -4.84
C GLU A 44 -16.90 -4.41 -6.18
N ASP A 45 -17.67 -4.53 -7.25
CA ASP A 45 -17.14 -4.72 -8.60
C ASP A 45 -16.12 -3.66 -9.02
N GLY A 46 -15.09 -4.08 -9.71
CA GLY A 46 -14.12 -3.19 -10.33
C GLY A 46 -13.15 -2.49 -9.35
N ALA A 47 -13.20 -2.81 -8.05
CA ALA A 47 -12.30 -2.21 -7.08
C ALA A 47 -10.85 -2.67 -7.30
N PHE A 48 -9.92 -1.78 -6.98
CA PHE A 48 -8.49 -2.06 -7.03
C PHE A 48 -7.91 -1.99 -5.63
N ILE A 49 -7.44 -3.12 -5.12
CA ILE A 49 -6.79 -3.21 -3.82
C ILE A 49 -5.29 -3.28 -4.02
N GLY A 50 -4.57 -2.28 -3.56
CA GLY A 50 -3.11 -2.23 -3.65
C GLY A 50 -2.43 -3.32 -2.82
N SER A 51 -1.21 -3.66 -3.18
CA SER A 51 -0.44 -4.70 -2.48
C SER A 51 -0.21 -4.36 -1.02
N ASP A 52 -0.10 -5.39 -0.18
CA ASP A 52 0.16 -5.25 1.26
C ASP A 52 -0.89 -4.36 1.95
N THR A 53 -2.14 -4.57 1.62
CA THR A 53 -3.27 -3.86 2.22
C THR A 53 -3.93 -4.75 3.26
N GLN A 54 -4.24 -4.18 4.42
CA GLN A 54 -5.07 -4.82 5.44
C GLN A 54 -6.46 -4.19 5.41
N LEU A 55 -7.47 -4.99 5.20
CA LEU A 55 -8.87 -4.58 5.28
C LEU A 55 -9.45 -5.09 6.61
N VAL A 56 -9.72 -4.19 7.53
CA VAL A 56 -10.22 -4.56 8.87
C VAL A 56 -11.74 -4.64 8.84
N ALA A 57 -12.25 -5.86 8.90
CA ALA A 57 -13.69 -6.11 8.87
C ALA A 57 -14.37 -5.64 10.19
N PRO A 58 -15.63 -5.20 10.16
CA PRO A 58 -16.46 -5.10 8.96
C PRO A 58 -16.11 -3.86 8.12
N VAL A 59 -15.96 -4.04 6.83
CA VAL A 59 -15.65 -2.94 5.93
C VAL A 59 -16.19 -3.24 4.53
N THR A 60 -16.67 -2.21 3.85
CA THR A 60 -17.11 -2.29 2.46
C THR A 60 -16.26 -1.37 1.59
N ILE A 61 -15.67 -1.93 0.56
CA ILE A 61 -14.95 -1.17 -0.47
C ILE A 61 -15.88 -0.98 -1.65
N GLY A 62 -16.21 0.25 -1.93
CA GLY A 62 -17.19 0.61 -2.95
C GLY A 62 -16.74 0.31 -4.37
N LYS A 63 -17.71 0.26 -5.27
CA LYS A 63 -17.53 -0.06 -6.68
C LYS A 63 -16.51 0.86 -7.34
N GLY A 64 -15.52 0.28 -8.01
CA GLY A 64 -14.48 1.03 -8.71
C GLY A 64 -13.54 1.83 -7.81
N ALA A 65 -13.56 1.64 -6.49
CA ALA A 65 -12.67 2.32 -5.58
C ALA A 65 -11.24 1.80 -5.68
N TYR A 66 -10.30 2.65 -5.33
CA TYR A 66 -8.87 2.34 -5.29
C TYR A 66 -8.33 2.42 -3.87
N ILE A 67 -7.61 1.40 -3.45
CA ILE A 67 -6.90 1.40 -2.19
C ILE A 67 -5.40 1.44 -2.47
N GLY A 68 -4.71 2.43 -1.92
CA GLY A 68 -3.26 2.55 -2.09
C GLY A 68 -2.50 1.43 -1.39
N ALA A 69 -1.43 0.94 -2.01
CA ALA A 69 -0.60 -0.12 -1.46
C ALA A 69 -0.09 0.22 -0.06
N GLY A 70 0.01 -0.78 0.81
CA GLY A 70 0.49 -0.61 2.17
C GLY A 70 -0.48 0.09 3.12
N SER A 71 -1.76 0.17 2.76
CA SER A 71 -2.77 0.84 3.58
C SER A 71 -3.45 -0.12 4.56
N THR A 72 -3.88 0.40 5.71
CA THR A 72 -4.77 -0.28 6.64
C THR A 72 -6.11 0.43 6.63
N ILE A 73 -7.13 -0.24 6.12
CA ILE A 73 -8.47 0.34 5.91
C ILE A 73 -9.42 -0.15 7.01
N THR A 74 -9.94 0.78 7.77
CA THR A 74 -10.84 0.51 8.89
C THR A 74 -12.25 1.06 8.69
N ASN A 75 -12.43 1.94 7.73
CA ASN A 75 -13.72 2.56 7.40
C ASN A 75 -14.14 2.23 5.99
N ASN A 76 -15.43 2.22 5.74
CA ASN A 76 -15.99 2.02 4.41
C ASN A 76 -15.44 3.04 3.42
N VAL A 77 -15.15 2.58 2.21
CA VAL A 77 -14.63 3.42 1.14
C VAL A 77 -15.72 3.62 0.09
N PRO A 78 -16.13 4.86 -0.18
CA PRO A 78 -17.14 5.15 -1.19
C PRO A 78 -16.71 4.70 -2.58
N ALA A 79 -17.68 4.44 -3.43
CA ALA A 79 -17.42 4.10 -4.82
C ALA A 79 -16.58 5.18 -5.51
N LEU A 80 -15.68 4.75 -6.40
CA LEU A 80 -14.84 5.61 -7.24
C LEU A 80 -13.88 6.52 -6.47
N SER A 81 -13.65 6.24 -5.20
CA SER A 81 -12.74 6.99 -4.33
C SER A 81 -11.36 6.35 -4.25
N LEU A 82 -10.34 7.14 -3.98
CA LEU A 82 -9.03 6.66 -3.57
C LEU A 82 -8.90 6.77 -2.05
N SER A 83 -8.59 5.68 -1.38
CA SER A 83 -8.33 5.67 0.06
C SER A 83 -6.89 5.26 0.35
N LEU A 84 -6.24 6.05 1.18
CA LEU A 84 -4.88 5.83 1.62
C LEU A 84 -4.82 5.91 3.14
N SER A 85 -4.15 4.96 3.77
CA SER A 85 -3.88 4.98 5.20
C SER A 85 -2.44 4.53 5.41
N ARG A 86 -1.52 5.44 5.18
CA ARG A 86 -0.07 5.21 5.24
C ARG A 86 0.60 6.36 5.97
N VAL A 87 1.67 6.05 6.71
CA VAL A 87 2.53 7.09 7.27
C VAL A 87 3.35 7.72 6.15
N LYS A 88 3.47 9.05 6.18
CA LYS A 88 4.31 9.77 5.23
C LYS A 88 5.76 9.33 5.37
N GLN A 89 6.40 9.01 4.25
CA GLN A 89 7.81 8.61 4.24
C GLN A 89 8.68 9.71 4.83
N LYS A 90 9.54 9.33 5.77
CA LYS A 90 10.54 10.21 6.37
C LYS A 90 11.93 9.69 6.02
N ILE A 91 12.78 10.58 5.54
CA ILE A 91 14.16 10.28 5.19
C ILE A 91 15.07 11.08 6.13
N ILE A 92 16.01 10.38 6.75
CA ILE A 92 17.04 10.98 7.58
C ILE A 92 18.38 10.80 6.86
N ASP A 93 18.84 11.86 6.20
CA ASP A 93 20.07 11.82 5.43
C ASP A 93 21.29 11.56 6.32
N GLY A 94 22.16 10.67 5.85
CA GLY A 94 23.39 10.33 6.52
C GLY A 94 23.24 9.57 7.83
N TRP A 95 22.04 9.03 8.11
CA TRP A 95 21.77 8.33 9.37
C TRP A 95 22.72 7.15 9.63
N ALA A 96 22.99 6.34 8.62
CA ALA A 96 23.89 5.20 8.73
C ALA A 96 25.33 5.62 9.04
N LEU A 97 25.78 6.73 8.48
CA LEU A 97 27.10 7.30 8.75
C LEU A 97 27.22 7.79 10.19
N ARG A 98 26.19 8.41 10.75
CA ARG A 98 26.17 8.88 12.14
C ARG A 98 26.25 7.74 13.15
N ARG A 99 25.78 6.56 12.79
CA ARG A 99 25.89 5.36 13.61
C ARG A 99 27.31 4.78 13.67
N GLY A 100 28.23 5.30 12.89
CA GLY A 100 29.55 4.71 12.75
C GLY A 100 29.50 3.31 12.12
N ASP A 101 28.52 3.03 11.27
CA ASP A 101 28.36 1.75 10.62
C ASP A 101 29.40 1.60 9.51
N ARG A 102 30.43 0.80 9.76
CA ARG A 102 31.53 0.56 8.82
C ARG A 102 31.10 -0.09 7.53
N ARG A 103 29.93 -0.72 7.51
CA ARG A 103 29.38 -1.34 6.29
C ARG A 103 28.97 -0.32 5.25
N SER A 104 28.59 0.89 5.68
CA SER A 104 28.21 1.97 4.77
C SER A 104 29.38 2.53 3.97
N GLY A 105 30.62 2.41 4.47
CA GLY A 105 31.83 2.84 3.76
C GLY A 105 32.26 1.95 2.60
N ARG A 106 31.64 0.80 2.42
CA ARG A 106 31.87 -0.12 1.30
C ARG A 106 30.67 -0.18 0.35
N GLY A 107 29.73 0.73 0.57
CA GLY A 107 28.52 0.77 -0.25
C GLY A 107 28.85 1.07 -1.71
N THR A 108 28.24 0.33 -2.61
CA THR A 108 28.05 0.77 -3.98
C THR A 108 27.57 2.22 -3.99
N PRO A 109 28.12 3.07 -4.86
CA PRO A 109 27.62 4.43 -4.98
C PRO A 109 26.10 4.38 -5.11
N ALA A 110 25.45 5.30 -4.41
CA ALA A 110 24.00 5.40 -4.45
C ALA A 110 23.56 5.35 -5.91
N ARG A 111 22.85 4.28 -6.25
CA ARG A 111 22.24 4.20 -7.58
C ARG A 111 21.31 5.39 -7.69
N ASP A 112 21.41 6.07 -8.79
CA ASP A 112 20.61 7.25 -9.11
C ASP A 112 19.19 7.11 -8.56
N ASN A 113 18.96 7.72 -7.42
CA ASN A 113 17.63 7.86 -6.89
C ASN A 113 16.97 9.00 -7.66
N PRO A 114 15.89 8.76 -8.39
CA PRO A 114 15.25 9.83 -9.16
C PRO A 114 14.90 11.07 -8.32
N ALA A 115 14.74 10.90 -7.02
CA ALA A 115 14.49 12.00 -6.10
C ALA A 115 15.73 12.85 -5.83
N GLU A 116 16.92 12.25 -5.85
CA GLU A 116 18.19 13.00 -5.70
C GLU A 116 18.55 13.75 -6.97
N ALA A 117 18.38 13.13 -8.14
CA ALA A 117 18.57 13.78 -9.41
C ALA A 117 17.70 15.04 -9.56
N LYS A 118 16.46 15.01 -9.07
CA LYS A 118 15.57 16.19 -9.07
C LYS A 118 16.03 17.28 -8.10
N ARG A 119 16.70 16.92 -7.00
CA ARG A 119 17.22 17.90 -6.03
C ARG A 119 18.46 18.62 -6.56
N GLU A 120 19.33 17.92 -7.25
CA GLU A 120 20.51 18.51 -7.89
C GLU A 120 20.13 19.48 -9.00
N ASP A 121 19.15 19.12 -9.83
CA ASP A 121 18.64 19.99 -10.89
C ASP A 121 18.02 21.29 -10.35
N THR A 122 17.32 21.21 -9.22
CA THR A 122 16.77 22.41 -8.56
C THR A 122 17.85 23.29 -7.92
N ARG A 123 18.97 22.73 -7.46
CA ARG A 123 20.09 23.52 -6.94
C ARG A 123 20.84 24.25 -8.04
N GLY A 124 21.05 23.61 -9.18
CA GLY A 124 21.69 24.24 -10.32
C GLY A 124 20.92 25.44 -10.89
N LYS A 125 19.61 25.46 -10.73
CA LYS A 125 18.77 26.59 -11.17
C LYS A 125 18.77 27.78 -10.22
N LYS A 126 19.18 27.61 -8.96
CA LYS A 126 19.21 28.71 -7.97
C LYS A 126 20.50 29.51 -7.99
N GLU A 127 21.57 28.99 -8.57
CA GLU A 127 22.87 29.66 -8.67
C GLU A 127 22.99 30.52 -9.92
N LYS A 128 21.99 30.56 -10.78
CA LYS A 128 21.90 31.46 -11.94
C LYS A 128 20.97 32.63 -11.63
#